data_ffbe0e6801a7ff186bb4927e16d11c78
#
_entry.id   ffbe0e6801a7ff186bb4927e16d11c78
#
_cell.length_a   1.000
_cell.length_b   1.000
_cell.length_c   1.000
_cell.angle_alpha   90.00
_cell.angle_beta   90.00
_cell.angle_gamma   90.00
#
_symmetry.space_group_name_H-M   'P 1'
#
loop_
_entity.id
_entity.type
_entity.pdbx_description
1 polymer ?
#
loop_
_entity_poly.entity_id
_entity_poly.type
_entity_poly.pdbx_seq_one_letter_code
_entity_poly.pdbx_strand_id
1 'polypeptide(L)'
;MLTLSSTHSAIERLAHARRVSLDAYTLGGPMLAALEAAARRGARVTVRLEAHPYDDASHHLGRRNAKIARELRRAGADARLADPIHAKTLEVDGTRYLDGKNWRADDIVLREDDPARAAAIVHDKREALALEAELLRAVRRSDAVIVESESFGFGTPVYAALAALGRAGAAPRLLVCRRDLRDSPRERFALGDLARAGVRVRLCDDSAKLALAGGRAWLGSANATYAGGEYAMPDWGACTRDARIVSAVRTRLDADWAAGTDLQ
;
A
#
# COMPACT_ATOMS: atom_id res chain seq x y z
N MET A 1 -15.24 4.08 -11.88
CA MET A 1 -14.31 3.15 -12.58
C MET A 1 -12.92 3.40 -12.05
N LEU A 2 -12.16 2.33 -11.76
CA LEU A 2 -10.74 2.46 -11.38
C LEU A 2 -9.88 2.66 -12.62
N THR A 3 -8.98 3.63 -12.58
CA THR A 3 -8.01 3.90 -13.65
C THR A 3 -6.61 4.05 -13.07
N LEU A 4 -5.61 3.77 -13.90
CA LEU A 4 -4.21 4.02 -13.54
C LEU A 4 -3.94 5.52 -13.46
N SER A 5 -3.23 5.94 -12.43
CA SER A 5 -2.80 7.32 -12.18
C SER A 5 -1.37 7.35 -11.63
N SER A 6 -0.93 8.50 -11.15
CA SER A 6 0.37 8.69 -10.52
C SER A 6 0.29 9.73 -9.41
N THR A 7 1.24 9.72 -8.50
CA THR A 7 1.41 10.78 -7.50
C THR A 7 1.56 12.16 -8.16
N HIS A 8 2.25 12.24 -9.28
CA HIS A 8 2.39 13.48 -10.06
C HIS A 8 1.03 14.03 -10.53
N SER A 9 0.20 13.19 -11.16
CA SER A 9 -1.15 13.56 -11.58
C SER A 9 -2.05 14.01 -10.41
N ALA A 10 -1.94 13.35 -9.26
CA ALA A 10 -2.66 13.76 -8.05
C ALA A 10 -2.21 15.15 -7.56
N ILE A 11 -0.89 15.42 -7.58
CA ILE A 11 -0.31 16.72 -7.23
C ILE A 11 -0.75 17.82 -8.20
N GLU A 12 -0.73 17.59 -9.51
CA GLU A 12 -1.21 18.55 -10.51
C GLU A 12 -2.68 18.93 -10.27
N ARG A 13 -3.50 17.94 -9.90
CA ARG A 13 -4.91 18.20 -9.58
C ARG A 13 -5.09 19.13 -8.39
N LEU A 14 -4.20 19.08 -7.40
CA LEU A 14 -4.22 19.98 -6.24
C LEU A 14 -4.03 21.44 -6.63
N ALA A 15 -3.37 21.76 -7.75
CA ALA A 15 -3.14 23.14 -8.20
C ALA A 15 -4.44 23.94 -8.43
N HIS A 16 -5.54 23.26 -8.73
CA HIS A 16 -6.84 23.89 -9.03
C HIS A 16 -7.96 23.45 -8.07
N ALA A 17 -7.62 22.69 -7.04
CA ALA A 17 -8.58 22.14 -6.09
C ALA A 17 -9.30 23.20 -5.28
N ARG A 18 -10.59 22.96 -5.03
CA ARG A 18 -11.44 23.72 -4.09
C ARG A 18 -11.61 23.00 -2.76
N ARG A 19 -11.70 21.68 -2.82
CA ARG A 19 -11.85 20.80 -1.64
C ARG A 19 -10.87 19.64 -1.73
N VAL A 20 -10.13 19.43 -0.66
CA VAL A 20 -9.14 18.36 -0.54
C VAL A 20 -9.32 17.65 0.80
N SER A 21 -9.33 16.32 0.80
CA SER A 21 -9.23 15.50 2.00
C SER A 21 -8.13 14.46 1.80
N LEU A 22 -7.21 14.36 2.75
CA LEU A 22 -6.12 13.40 2.72
C LEU A 22 -6.04 12.62 4.03
N ASP A 23 -5.94 11.32 3.92
CA ASP A 23 -5.52 10.41 4.98
C ASP A 23 -4.17 9.81 4.61
N ALA A 24 -3.19 9.89 5.51
CA ALA A 24 -1.87 9.31 5.26
C ALA A 24 -1.19 8.87 6.57
N TYR A 25 -0.48 7.75 6.50
CA TYR A 25 0.35 7.28 7.61
C TYR A 25 1.49 8.26 7.91
N THR A 26 2.13 8.76 6.87
CA THR A 26 3.08 9.88 6.94
C THR A 26 3.05 10.65 5.63
N LEU A 27 3.63 11.85 5.63
CA LEU A 27 3.59 12.74 4.48
C LEU A 27 4.95 13.45 4.32
N GLY A 28 5.23 13.92 3.10
CA GLY A 28 6.43 14.73 2.84
C GLY A 28 6.59 15.09 1.38
N GLY A 29 7.74 15.73 1.08
CA GLY A 29 8.13 16.06 -0.28
C GLY A 29 7.11 16.88 -1.07
N PRO A 30 6.98 16.60 -2.39
CA PRO A 30 6.12 17.38 -3.28
C PRO A 30 4.64 17.36 -2.89
N MET A 31 4.12 16.27 -2.32
CA MET A 31 2.72 16.19 -1.88
C MET A 31 2.44 17.17 -0.73
N LEU A 32 3.30 17.26 0.27
CA LEU A 32 3.17 18.23 1.36
C LEU A 32 3.17 19.66 0.81
N ALA A 33 4.13 20.00 -0.04
CA ALA A 33 4.22 21.32 -0.65
C ALA A 33 2.97 21.69 -1.47
N ALA A 34 2.40 20.74 -2.21
CA ALA A 34 1.18 20.95 -2.99
C ALA A 34 -0.06 21.20 -2.11
N LEU A 35 -0.19 20.47 -1.00
CA LEU A 35 -1.27 20.67 -0.02
C LEU A 35 -1.18 22.04 0.66
N GLU A 36 0.04 22.44 1.07
CA GLU A 36 0.25 23.79 1.61
C GLU A 36 -0.10 24.90 0.60
N ALA A 37 0.33 24.72 -0.65
CA ALA A 37 0.01 25.68 -1.71
C ALA A 37 -1.51 25.74 -1.96
N ALA A 38 -2.23 24.61 -1.96
CA ALA A 38 -3.67 24.57 -2.09
C ALA A 38 -4.36 25.32 -0.94
N ALA A 39 -3.95 25.07 0.31
CA ALA A 39 -4.48 25.74 1.49
C ALA A 39 -4.26 27.28 1.44
N ARG A 40 -3.03 27.71 1.11
CA ARG A 40 -2.71 29.17 0.95
C ARG A 40 -3.52 29.85 -0.14
N ARG A 41 -3.97 29.13 -1.17
CA ARG A 41 -4.86 29.66 -2.22
C ARG A 41 -6.33 29.73 -1.80
N GLY A 42 -6.67 29.26 -0.59
CA GLY A 42 -8.04 29.26 -0.06
C GLY A 42 -8.84 28.00 -0.36
N ALA A 43 -8.21 26.93 -0.85
CA ALA A 43 -8.88 25.62 -0.92
C ALA A 43 -9.19 25.11 0.51
N ARG A 44 -10.34 24.45 0.66
CA ARG A 44 -10.66 23.75 1.91
C ARG A 44 -9.87 22.44 1.97
N VAL A 45 -8.78 22.45 2.71
CA VAL A 45 -7.87 21.31 2.86
C VAL A 45 -8.01 20.68 4.23
N THR A 46 -8.39 19.41 4.29
CA THR A 46 -8.44 18.58 5.53
C THR A 46 -7.39 17.49 5.41
N VAL A 47 -6.54 17.32 6.44
CA VAL A 47 -5.49 16.30 6.47
C VAL A 47 -5.52 15.55 7.80
N ARG A 48 -5.52 14.22 7.75
CA ARG A 48 -5.33 13.35 8.90
C ARG A 48 -4.04 12.56 8.75
N LEU A 49 -3.18 12.60 9.76
CA LEU A 49 -1.92 11.87 9.82
C LEU A 49 -1.90 10.93 11.02
N GLU A 50 -1.24 9.79 10.88
CA GLU A 50 -1.08 8.83 11.96
C GLU A 50 -0.43 9.49 13.20
N ALA A 51 -1.10 9.35 14.35
CA ALA A 51 -0.63 9.92 15.62
C ALA A 51 0.45 9.04 16.26
N HIS A 52 0.27 7.72 16.21
CA HIS A 52 1.12 6.73 16.85
C HIS A 52 1.60 5.69 15.84
N PRO A 53 2.53 6.07 14.93
CA PRO A 53 3.07 5.11 13.96
C PRO A 53 3.62 3.87 14.68
N TYR A 54 3.16 2.69 14.25
CA TYR A 54 3.72 1.43 14.75
C TYR A 54 5.18 1.29 14.28
N ASP A 55 5.98 0.52 14.99
CA ASP A 55 7.42 0.36 14.78
C ASP A 55 8.25 1.67 14.88
N ASP A 56 7.69 2.71 15.50
CA ASP A 56 8.38 3.97 15.79
C ASP A 56 8.91 4.02 17.23
N ALA A 57 9.77 3.06 17.59
CA ALA A 57 10.36 2.98 18.93
C ALA A 57 11.09 4.27 19.37
N SER A 58 11.60 5.04 18.41
CA SER A 58 12.23 6.35 18.63
C SER A 58 11.26 7.52 18.67
N HIS A 59 9.99 7.30 18.39
CA HIS A 59 8.94 8.32 18.20
C HIS A 59 9.29 9.37 17.14
N HIS A 60 10.17 9.01 16.19
CA HIS A 60 10.62 9.92 15.16
C HIS A 60 9.52 10.26 14.17
N LEU A 61 8.78 9.26 13.68
CA LEU A 61 7.68 9.46 12.73
C LEU A 61 6.51 10.21 13.35
N GLY A 62 6.14 9.91 14.60
CA GLY A 62 5.10 10.63 15.34
C GLY A 62 5.45 12.11 15.51
N ARG A 63 6.70 12.44 15.90
CA ARG A 63 7.18 13.83 15.98
C ARG A 63 7.18 14.52 14.62
N ARG A 64 7.57 13.79 13.55
CA ARG A 64 7.54 14.29 12.18
C ARG A 64 6.12 14.61 11.75
N ASN A 65 5.16 13.72 11.96
CA ASN A 65 3.74 13.94 11.62
C ASN A 65 3.17 15.12 12.39
N ALA A 66 3.50 15.27 13.68
CA ALA A 66 3.11 16.43 14.47
C ALA A 66 3.67 17.75 13.93
N LYS A 67 4.92 17.75 13.43
CA LYS A 67 5.53 18.90 12.76
C LYS A 67 4.79 19.24 11.46
N ILE A 68 4.55 18.25 10.60
CA ILE A 68 3.82 18.40 9.34
C ILE A 68 2.42 18.97 9.58
N ALA A 69 1.67 18.44 10.55
CA ALA A 69 0.36 18.94 10.88
C ALA A 69 0.37 20.43 11.30
N ARG A 70 1.41 20.86 12.03
CA ARG A 70 1.60 22.30 12.37
C ARG A 70 1.90 23.16 11.15
N GLU A 71 2.73 22.68 10.22
CA GLU A 71 3.08 23.39 8.97
C GLU A 71 1.82 23.57 8.11
N LEU A 72 1.03 22.52 7.92
CA LEU A 72 -0.24 22.58 7.19
C LEU A 72 -1.23 23.55 7.83
N ARG A 73 -1.38 23.56 9.17
CA ARG A 73 -2.25 24.52 9.86
C ARG A 73 -1.79 25.98 9.65
N ARG A 74 -0.49 26.23 9.64
CA ARG A 74 0.05 27.58 9.31
C ARG A 74 -0.25 27.99 7.88
N ALA A 75 -0.40 27.03 6.96
CA ALA A 75 -0.82 27.27 5.58
C ALA A 75 -2.33 27.46 5.43
N GLY A 76 -3.13 27.27 6.49
CA GLY A 76 -4.59 27.42 6.46
C GLY A 76 -5.37 26.11 6.32
N ALA A 77 -4.72 24.93 6.38
CA ALA A 77 -5.40 23.66 6.34
C ALA A 77 -5.95 23.25 7.73
N ASP A 78 -7.04 22.47 7.76
CA ASP A 78 -7.48 21.70 8.92
C ASP A 78 -6.66 20.39 8.97
N ALA A 79 -5.52 20.43 9.67
CA ALA A 79 -4.63 19.28 9.79
C ALA A 79 -4.57 18.77 11.22
N ARG A 80 -4.76 17.46 11.42
CA ARG A 80 -4.79 16.82 12.72
C ARG A 80 -4.08 15.47 12.73
N LEU A 81 -3.65 15.07 13.90
CA LEU A 81 -3.24 13.70 14.17
C LEU A 81 -4.50 12.88 14.52
N ALA A 82 -4.55 11.65 14.05
CA ALA A 82 -5.62 10.70 14.35
C ALA A 82 -5.03 9.27 14.39
N ASP A 83 -5.72 8.36 15.02
CA ASP A 83 -5.27 6.99 15.26
C ASP A 83 -6.48 6.04 15.26
N PRO A 84 -6.43 4.93 14.54
CA PRO A 84 -5.37 4.55 13.60
C PRO A 84 -5.60 5.14 12.19
N ILE A 85 -4.51 5.49 11.49
CA ILE A 85 -4.52 5.85 10.06
C ILE A 85 -3.40 5.11 9.33
N HIS A 86 -3.74 4.15 8.51
CA HIS A 86 -2.78 3.46 7.64
C HIS A 86 -3.13 3.60 6.16
N ALA A 87 -4.37 3.82 5.81
CA ALA A 87 -4.79 4.12 4.44
C ALA A 87 -4.06 5.37 3.91
N LYS A 88 -3.77 5.38 2.62
CA LYS A 88 -3.17 6.49 1.89
C LYS A 88 -4.18 6.89 0.82
N THR A 89 -5.12 7.75 1.20
CA THR A 89 -6.23 8.17 0.35
C THR A 89 -6.26 9.68 0.21
N LEU A 90 -6.40 10.17 -1.02
CA LEU A 90 -6.55 11.58 -1.32
C LEU A 90 -7.85 11.77 -2.13
N GLU A 91 -8.70 12.66 -1.68
CA GLU A 91 -9.88 13.10 -2.42
C GLU A 91 -9.71 14.57 -2.84
N VAL A 92 -9.90 14.85 -4.12
CA VAL A 92 -9.82 16.18 -4.70
C VAL A 92 -11.08 16.45 -5.52
N ASP A 93 -11.95 17.35 -5.04
CA ASP A 93 -13.18 17.75 -5.71
C ASP A 93 -14.05 16.55 -6.15
N GLY A 94 -14.15 15.50 -5.30
CA GLY A 94 -14.93 14.30 -5.54
C GLY A 94 -14.22 13.20 -6.33
N THR A 95 -13.02 13.43 -6.82
CA THR A 95 -12.15 12.38 -7.39
C THR A 95 -11.28 11.81 -6.29
N ARG A 96 -11.26 10.48 -6.11
CA ARG A 96 -10.43 9.79 -5.13
C ARG A 96 -9.17 9.21 -5.78
N TYR A 97 -8.06 9.32 -5.08
CA TYR A 97 -6.79 8.67 -5.39
C TYR A 97 -6.40 7.75 -4.26
N LEU A 98 -5.90 6.57 -4.60
CA LEU A 98 -5.49 5.52 -3.67
C LEU A 98 -4.02 5.19 -3.91
N ASP A 99 -3.22 5.29 -2.88
CA ASP A 99 -1.77 5.07 -2.90
C ASP A 99 -1.35 3.98 -1.91
N GLY A 100 -0.32 3.21 -2.25
CA GLY A 100 0.21 2.13 -1.41
C GLY A 100 1.40 2.53 -0.53
N LYS A 101 2.12 3.61 -0.87
CA LYS A 101 3.48 3.91 -0.37
C LYS A 101 3.70 5.31 0.23
N ASN A 102 2.68 5.96 0.74
CA ASN A 102 2.77 7.33 1.30
C ASN A 102 3.14 8.41 0.25
N TRP A 103 2.55 8.33 -0.94
CA TRP A 103 2.63 9.34 -2.01
C TRP A 103 4.05 9.50 -2.57
N ARG A 104 4.76 8.40 -2.74
CA ARG A 104 6.07 8.39 -3.40
C ARG A 104 5.89 8.51 -4.92
N ALA A 105 6.86 9.14 -5.57
CA ALA A 105 6.81 9.38 -7.02
C ALA A 105 6.80 8.11 -7.86
N ASP A 106 7.30 7.02 -7.32
CA ASP A 106 7.48 5.72 -7.96
C ASP A 106 6.34 4.74 -7.70
N ASP A 107 5.26 5.16 -7.02
CA ASP A 107 4.14 4.26 -6.72
C ASP A 107 3.08 4.20 -7.83
N ILE A 108 2.36 3.08 -7.83
CA ILE A 108 1.17 2.90 -8.66
C ILE A 108 -0.02 3.47 -7.91
N VAL A 109 -0.54 4.58 -8.38
CA VAL A 109 -1.71 5.25 -7.82
C VAL A 109 -2.94 4.84 -8.63
N LEU A 110 -4.02 4.46 -7.94
CA LEU A 110 -5.32 4.27 -8.55
C LEU A 110 -6.16 5.54 -8.43
N ARG A 111 -6.88 5.87 -9.47
CA ARG A 111 -7.84 6.97 -9.51
C ARG A 111 -9.25 6.45 -9.67
N GLU A 112 -10.16 7.02 -8.92
CA GLU A 112 -11.58 6.72 -8.91
C GLU A 112 -12.41 8.00 -9.07
N ASP A 113 -13.11 8.14 -10.19
CA ASP A 113 -13.90 9.35 -10.50
C ASP A 113 -15.30 9.34 -9.87
N ASP A 114 -15.80 8.16 -9.43
CA ASP A 114 -17.10 8.03 -8.77
C ASP A 114 -17.00 7.06 -7.58
N PRO A 115 -16.55 7.55 -6.41
CA PRO A 115 -16.39 6.73 -5.21
C PRO A 115 -17.70 6.06 -4.72
N ALA A 116 -18.86 6.65 -5.02
CA ALA A 116 -20.14 6.09 -4.62
C ALA A 116 -20.52 4.80 -5.38
N ARG A 117 -19.85 4.52 -6.51
CA ARG A 117 -20.09 3.35 -7.37
C ARG A 117 -19.00 2.29 -7.31
N ALA A 118 -18.01 2.45 -6.46
CA ALA A 118 -16.84 1.57 -6.41
C ALA A 118 -17.10 0.32 -5.55
N ALA A 119 -17.83 -0.62 -6.08
CA ALA A 119 -18.01 -1.93 -5.44
C ALA A 119 -16.74 -2.81 -5.38
N ALA A 120 -15.61 -2.35 -5.94
CA ALA A 120 -14.39 -3.14 -6.08
C ALA A 120 -13.29 -2.79 -5.07
N ILE A 121 -13.49 -1.80 -4.20
CA ILE A 121 -12.51 -1.37 -3.21
C ILE A 121 -13.04 -1.68 -1.82
N VAL A 122 -12.26 -2.43 -1.05
CA VAL A 122 -12.50 -2.67 0.37
C VAL A 122 -11.67 -1.70 1.20
N HIS A 123 -12.16 -1.32 2.37
CA HIS A 123 -11.56 -0.29 3.24
C HIS A 123 -11.20 -0.81 4.65
N ASP A 124 -10.99 -2.09 4.78
CA ASP A 124 -10.58 -2.78 6.00
C ASP A 124 -9.41 -3.72 5.70
N LYS A 125 -8.43 -3.82 6.59
CA LYS A 125 -7.25 -4.66 6.38
C LYS A 125 -7.58 -6.14 6.20
N ARG A 126 -8.52 -6.67 6.99
CA ARG A 126 -8.88 -8.10 6.89
C ARG A 126 -9.54 -8.39 5.55
N GLU A 127 -10.44 -7.49 5.11
CA GLU A 127 -11.09 -7.60 3.81
C GLU A 127 -10.08 -7.45 2.67
N ALA A 128 -9.12 -6.51 2.78
CA ALA A 128 -8.06 -6.31 1.79
C ALA A 128 -7.19 -7.57 1.63
N LEU A 129 -6.75 -8.18 2.75
CA LEU A 129 -5.96 -9.41 2.71
C LEU A 129 -6.79 -10.64 2.32
N ALA A 130 -8.07 -10.68 2.65
CA ALA A 130 -8.97 -11.73 2.18
C ALA A 130 -9.14 -11.67 0.66
N LEU A 131 -9.33 -10.48 0.11
CA LEU A 131 -9.44 -10.24 -1.33
C LEU A 131 -8.15 -10.62 -2.09
N GLU A 132 -6.98 -10.31 -1.53
CA GLU A 132 -5.70 -10.75 -2.06
C GLU A 132 -5.57 -12.29 -2.06
N ALA A 133 -5.92 -12.91 -0.94
CA ALA A 133 -5.88 -14.37 -0.81
C ALA A 133 -6.88 -15.08 -1.75
N GLU A 134 -8.05 -14.49 -2.01
CA GLU A 134 -9.00 -15.00 -3.01
C GLU A 134 -8.40 -14.95 -4.42
N LEU A 135 -7.70 -13.87 -4.76
CA LEU A 135 -6.96 -13.78 -6.01
C LEU A 135 -5.98 -14.95 -6.13
N LEU A 136 -5.20 -15.22 -5.09
CA LEU A 136 -4.19 -16.29 -5.08
C LEU A 136 -4.79 -17.70 -5.14
N ARG A 137 -5.93 -17.94 -4.49
CA ARG A 137 -6.62 -19.24 -4.52
C ARG A 137 -7.28 -19.55 -5.87
N ALA A 138 -7.64 -18.52 -6.62
CA ALA A 138 -8.37 -18.66 -7.89
C ALA A 138 -7.45 -18.98 -9.09
N VAL A 139 -6.14 -19.15 -8.88
CA VAL A 139 -5.18 -19.43 -9.96
C VAL A 139 -5.05 -20.92 -10.23
N ARG A 140 -4.66 -21.24 -11.47
CA ARG A 140 -4.22 -22.59 -11.84
C ARG A 140 -2.76 -22.80 -11.45
N ARG A 141 -2.36 -24.04 -11.26
CA ARG A 141 -0.96 -24.40 -10.92
C ARG A 141 0.06 -23.87 -11.94
N SER A 142 -0.33 -23.71 -13.19
CA SER A 142 0.51 -23.20 -14.29
C SER A 142 0.60 -21.69 -14.33
N ASP A 143 -0.22 -20.96 -13.58
CA ASP A 143 -0.24 -19.50 -13.64
C ASP A 143 0.96 -18.93 -12.87
N ALA A 144 1.56 -17.90 -13.44
CA ALA A 144 2.58 -17.14 -12.73
C ALA A 144 1.92 -16.35 -11.58
N VAL A 145 2.48 -16.52 -10.37
CA VAL A 145 2.06 -15.80 -9.17
C VAL A 145 3.25 -15.03 -8.62
N ILE A 146 3.05 -13.75 -8.35
CA ILE A 146 4.02 -12.90 -7.66
C ILE A 146 3.29 -11.97 -6.70
N VAL A 147 3.81 -11.87 -5.49
CA VAL A 147 3.32 -10.99 -4.42
C VAL A 147 4.48 -10.15 -3.92
N GLU A 148 4.20 -8.88 -3.61
CA GLU A 148 5.10 -7.98 -2.92
C GLU A 148 4.39 -7.39 -1.71
N SER A 149 5.06 -7.37 -0.57
CA SER A 149 4.58 -6.78 0.68
C SER A 149 5.74 -6.13 1.42
N GLU A 150 5.54 -4.96 2.01
CA GLU A 150 6.56 -4.30 2.83
C GLU A 150 6.95 -5.17 4.02
N SER A 151 5.99 -5.67 4.79
CA SER A 151 6.19 -6.65 5.85
C SER A 151 5.27 -7.86 5.66
N PHE A 152 5.69 -9.01 6.20
CA PHE A 152 5.01 -10.28 5.98
C PHE A 152 4.96 -11.14 7.25
N GLY A 153 3.86 -11.84 7.51
CA GLY A 153 3.75 -12.60 8.76
C GLY A 153 2.78 -13.77 8.73
N PHE A 154 2.89 -14.60 9.76
CA PHE A 154 1.97 -15.71 10.01
C PHE A 154 0.53 -15.25 10.26
N GLY A 155 -0.40 -16.18 10.04
CA GLY A 155 -1.81 -16.02 10.41
C GLY A 155 -2.64 -15.21 9.43
N THR A 156 -2.04 -14.64 8.39
CA THR A 156 -2.77 -13.96 7.34
C THR A 156 -3.33 -14.95 6.31
N PRO A 157 -4.47 -14.64 5.67
CA PRO A 157 -5.00 -15.47 4.59
C PRO A 157 -4.06 -15.52 3.38
N VAL A 158 -3.23 -14.49 3.16
CA VAL A 158 -2.21 -14.42 2.09
C VAL A 158 -1.08 -15.42 2.35
N TYR A 159 -0.59 -15.48 3.59
CA TYR A 159 0.39 -16.49 4.01
C TYR A 159 -0.10 -17.92 3.73
N ALA A 160 -1.33 -18.21 4.16
CA ALA A 160 -1.93 -19.54 3.97
C ALA A 160 -2.09 -19.90 2.48
N ALA A 161 -2.49 -18.94 1.64
CA ALA A 161 -2.65 -19.14 0.20
C ALA A 161 -1.30 -19.39 -0.48
N LEU A 162 -0.26 -18.61 -0.18
CA LEU A 162 1.09 -18.81 -0.74
C LEU A 162 1.69 -20.15 -0.32
N ALA A 163 1.57 -20.52 0.95
CA ALA A 163 2.05 -21.80 1.45
C ALA A 163 1.33 -23.00 0.75
N ALA A 164 0.04 -22.89 0.51
CA ALA A 164 -0.72 -23.91 -0.22
C ALA A 164 -0.27 -24.03 -1.68
N LEU A 165 -0.05 -22.91 -2.38
CA LEU A 165 0.47 -22.89 -3.75
C LEU A 165 1.88 -23.48 -3.83
N GLY A 166 2.76 -23.15 -2.90
CA GLY A 166 4.11 -23.69 -2.83
C GLY A 166 4.09 -25.21 -2.64
N ARG A 167 3.34 -25.71 -1.66
CA ARG A 167 3.18 -27.17 -1.43
C ARG A 167 2.56 -27.90 -2.63
N ALA A 168 1.70 -27.23 -3.41
CA ALA A 168 1.15 -27.77 -4.65
C ALA A 168 2.16 -27.73 -5.82
N GLY A 169 3.37 -27.18 -5.63
CA GLY A 169 4.42 -27.09 -6.63
C GLY A 169 4.21 -26.01 -7.69
N ALA A 170 3.44 -24.97 -7.38
CA ALA A 170 3.25 -23.82 -8.26
C ALA A 170 4.43 -22.82 -8.23
N ALA A 171 5.34 -22.96 -7.26
CA ALA A 171 6.51 -22.10 -7.06
C ALA A 171 6.21 -20.58 -7.12
N PRO A 172 5.25 -20.08 -6.33
CA PRO A 172 4.93 -18.67 -6.33
C PRO A 172 6.13 -17.84 -5.88
N ARG A 173 6.20 -16.59 -6.36
CA ARG A 173 7.24 -15.62 -6.02
C ARG A 173 6.73 -14.65 -4.94
N LEU A 174 7.55 -14.40 -3.93
CA LEU A 174 7.28 -13.42 -2.87
C LEU A 174 8.46 -12.46 -2.73
N LEU A 175 8.17 -11.17 -2.79
CA LEU A 175 9.08 -10.06 -2.48
C LEU A 175 8.71 -9.45 -1.14
N VAL A 176 9.72 -9.21 -0.28
CA VAL A 176 9.52 -8.54 1.02
C VAL A 176 10.59 -7.45 1.19
N CYS A 177 10.22 -6.33 1.82
CA CYS A 177 11.13 -5.23 2.03
C CYS A 177 12.24 -5.61 3.01
N ARG A 178 13.49 -5.48 2.57
CA ARG A 178 14.69 -5.82 3.36
C ARG A 178 14.82 -5.02 4.64
N ARG A 179 14.36 -3.75 4.63
CA ARG A 179 14.49 -2.85 5.79
C ARG A 179 13.68 -3.35 6.97
N ASP A 180 12.47 -3.81 6.73
CA ASP A 180 11.53 -4.21 7.77
C ASP A 180 11.89 -5.58 8.36
N LEU A 181 12.58 -6.41 7.56
CA LEU A 181 13.03 -7.72 7.99
C LEU A 181 14.19 -7.66 9.02
N ARG A 182 14.98 -6.56 9.07
CA ARG A 182 16.20 -6.49 9.87
C ARG A 182 15.97 -6.79 11.35
N ASP A 183 14.88 -6.31 11.91
CA ASP A 183 14.60 -6.36 13.34
C ASP A 183 13.44 -7.31 13.69
N SER A 184 12.99 -8.15 12.73
CA SER A 184 11.86 -9.06 12.91
C SER A 184 12.25 -10.54 12.77
N PRO A 185 12.73 -11.22 13.84
CA PRO A 185 13.01 -12.68 13.82
C PRO A 185 11.78 -13.51 13.45
N ARG A 186 10.59 -13.06 13.89
CA ARG A 186 9.31 -13.73 13.60
C ARG A 186 8.98 -13.71 12.10
N GLU A 187 9.26 -12.60 11.44
CA GLU A 187 9.06 -12.46 10.01
C GLU A 187 10.06 -13.33 9.23
N ARG A 188 11.34 -13.31 9.60
CA ARG A 188 12.35 -14.21 9.02
C ARG A 188 11.92 -15.67 9.11
N PHE A 189 11.39 -16.09 10.25
CA PHE A 189 10.89 -17.45 10.44
C PHE A 189 9.70 -17.74 9.50
N ALA A 190 8.77 -16.81 9.33
CA ALA A 190 7.62 -16.95 8.42
C ALA A 190 8.09 -17.11 6.97
N LEU A 191 9.05 -16.29 6.53
CA LEU A 191 9.61 -16.37 5.18
C LEU A 191 10.38 -17.70 4.95
N GLY A 192 11.16 -18.14 5.93
CA GLY A 192 11.84 -19.44 5.87
C GLY A 192 10.87 -20.63 5.80
N ASP A 193 9.72 -20.54 6.47
CA ASP A 193 8.67 -21.56 6.39
C ASP A 193 8.01 -21.58 5.00
N LEU A 194 7.73 -20.43 4.41
CA LEU A 194 7.24 -20.33 3.04
C LEU A 194 8.24 -20.87 2.02
N ALA A 195 9.55 -20.60 2.21
CA ALA A 195 10.59 -21.13 1.34
C ALA A 195 10.63 -22.69 1.40
N ARG A 196 10.51 -23.27 2.61
CA ARG A 196 10.37 -24.73 2.77
C ARG A 196 9.10 -25.30 2.13
N ALA A 197 8.03 -24.49 2.09
CA ALA A 197 6.80 -24.87 1.40
C ALA A 197 6.89 -24.78 -0.14
N GLY A 198 8.01 -24.29 -0.70
CA GLY A 198 8.21 -24.16 -2.15
C GLY A 198 7.90 -22.77 -2.72
N VAL A 199 7.73 -21.76 -1.88
CA VAL A 199 7.64 -20.36 -2.29
C VAL A 199 9.04 -19.83 -2.57
N ARG A 200 9.25 -19.14 -3.69
CA ARG A 200 10.50 -18.46 -3.99
C ARG A 200 10.48 -17.09 -3.34
N VAL A 201 11.35 -16.85 -2.36
CA VAL A 201 11.38 -15.62 -1.58
C VAL A 201 12.61 -14.79 -1.95
N ARG A 202 12.39 -13.50 -2.25
CA ARG A 202 13.45 -12.50 -2.45
C ARG A 202 13.23 -11.27 -1.59
N LEU A 203 14.31 -10.60 -1.25
CA LEU A 203 14.31 -9.32 -0.54
C LEU A 203 14.52 -8.18 -1.53
N CYS A 204 13.64 -7.17 -1.47
CA CYS A 204 13.73 -5.94 -2.27
C CYS A 204 13.94 -4.71 -1.37
N ASP A 205 14.19 -3.56 -1.98
CA ASP A 205 14.30 -2.27 -1.27
C ASP A 205 13.01 -1.42 -1.41
N ASP A 206 11.98 -2.00 -1.98
CA ASP A 206 10.67 -1.39 -2.15
C ASP A 206 9.68 -1.78 -1.03
N SER A 207 8.62 -0.99 -0.89
CA SER A 207 7.56 -1.15 0.11
C SER A 207 6.16 -1.21 -0.52
N ALA A 208 6.07 -1.64 -1.78
CA ALA A 208 4.79 -1.81 -2.45
C ALA A 208 3.97 -2.96 -1.84
N LYS A 209 2.67 -2.91 -2.01
CA LYS A 209 1.73 -3.96 -1.65
C LYS A 209 0.95 -4.32 -2.90
N LEU A 210 1.47 -5.30 -3.62
CA LEU A 210 1.02 -5.69 -4.95
C LEU A 210 0.93 -7.21 -5.05
N ALA A 211 -0.06 -7.70 -5.79
CA ALA A 211 -0.09 -9.10 -6.21
C ALA A 211 -0.54 -9.22 -7.66
N LEU A 212 0.06 -10.18 -8.37
CA LEU A 212 -0.32 -10.54 -9.73
C LEU A 212 -0.53 -12.05 -9.82
N ALA A 213 -1.71 -12.47 -10.28
CA ALA A 213 -2.05 -13.88 -10.41
C ALA A 213 -3.17 -14.09 -11.43
N GLY A 214 -3.03 -15.07 -12.33
CA GLY A 214 -4.07 -15.44 -13.30
C GLY A 214 -4.58 -14.28 -14.17
N GLY A 215 -3.71 -13.35 -14.56
CA GLY A 215 -4.08 -12.18 -15.39
C GLY A 215 -4.87 -11.11 -14.63
N ARG A 216 -4.88 -11.15 -13.30
CA ARG A 216 -5.49 -10.14 -12.43
C ARG A 216 -4.43 -9.54 -11.51
N ALA A 217 -4.63 -8.28 -11.11
CA ALA A 217 -3.81 -7.61 -10.13
C ALA A 217 -4.61 -7.27 -8.88
N TRP A 218 -3.96 -7.39 -7.73
CA TRP A 218 -4.37 -6.77 -6.48
C TRP A 218 -3.39 -5.65 -6.13
N LEU A 219 -3.94 -4.55 -5.61
CA LEU A 219 -3.18 -3.40 -5.11
C LEU A 219 -3.81 -2.97 -3.78
N GLY A 220 -2.99 -2.48 -2.85
CA GLY A 220 -3.51 -2.02 -1.57
C GLY A 220 -2.51 -1.26 -0.72
N SER A 221 -2.95 -0.84 0.45
CA SER A 221 -2.10 -0.29 1.51
C SER A 221 -1.78 -1.32 2.61
N ALA A 222 -2.48 -2.47 2.62
CA ALA A 222 -2.36 -3.48 3.65
C ALA A 222 -1.07 -4.30 3.54
N ASN A 223 -0.25 -4.29 4.57
CA ASN A 223 0.85 -5.26 4.72
C ASN A 223 0.29 -6.66 5.01
N ALA A 224 0.90 -7.69 4.43
CA ALA A 224 0.50 -9.09 4.63
C ALA A 224 0.95 -9.63 6.01
N THR A 225 0.70 -8.88 7.06
CA THR A 225 1.01 -9.20 8.46
C THR A 225 -0.06 -8.70 9.41
N TYR A 226 -0.21 -9.35 10.57
CA TYR A 226 -1.00 -8.89 11.71
C TYR A 226 -0.10 -8.53 12.91
N ALA A 227 1.20 -8.40 12.70
CA ALA A 227 2.12 -7.95 13.74
C ALA A 227 1.82 -6.52 14.19
N GLY A 228 2.24 -6.16 15.40
CA GLY A 228 2.11 -4.78 15.89
C GLY A 228 0.68 -4.27 16.11
N GLY A 229 -0.35 -5.15 16.10
CA GLY A 229 -1.74 -4.72 16.24
C GLY A 229 -2.40 -4.27 14.93
N GLU A 230 -1.72 -4.45 13.81
CA GLU A 230 -2.16 -4.00 12.48
C GLU A 230 -3.48 -4.63 11.96
N TYR A 231 -4.01 -5.66 12.63
CA TYR A 231 -5.23 -6.36 12.16
C TYR A 231 -6.50 -5.49 12.13
N ALA A 232 -6.49 -4.33 12.79
CA ALA A 232 -7.60 -3.39 12.85
C ALA A 232 -7.32 -2.06 12.11
N MET A 233 -6.28 -2.01 11.28
CA MET A 233 -5.93 -0.78 10.56
C MET A 233 -6.91 -0.48 9.43
N PRO A 234 -7.23 0.79 9.19
CA PRO A 234 -8.04 1.22 8.05
C PRO A 234 -7.19 1.19 6.77
N ASP A 235 -7.01 0.02 6.23
CA ASP A 235 -6.33 -0.21 4.96
C ASP A 235 -7.32 -0.28 3.80
N TRP A 236 -6.83 -0.15 2.59
CA TRP A 236 -7.61 -0.42 1.40
C TRP A 236 -6.99 -1.53 0.56
N GLY A 237 -7.82 -2.20 -0.23
CA GLY A 237 -7.41 -3.19 -1.22
C GLY A 237 -8.38 -3.23 -2.40
N ALA A 238 -7.86 -3.49 -3.59
CA ALA A 238 -8.64 -3.61 -4.81
C ALA A 238 -8.10 -4.70 -5.71
N CYS A 239 -9.00 -5.50 -6.32
CA CYS A 239 -8.68 -6.41 -7.40
C CYS A 239 -9.19 -5.89 -8.74
N THR A 240 -8.39 -6.05 -9.80
CA THR A 240 -8.76 -5.58 -11.13
C THR A 240 -8.31 -6.53 -12.23
N ARG A 241 -9.01 -6.46 -13.37
CA ARG A 241 -8.61 -7.07 -14.66
C ARG A 241 -8.30 -6.00 -15.71
N ASP A 242 -8.32 -4.72 -15.35
CA ASP A 242 -7.93 -3.65 -16.28
C ASP A 242 -6.53 -3.90 -16.82
N ALA A 243 -6.41 -4.01 -18.14
CA ALA A 243 -5.17 -4.41 -18.80
C ALA A 243 -4.03 -3.42 -18.55
N ARG A 244 -4.33 -2.12 -18.40
CA ARG A 244 -3.32 -1.08 -18.14
C ARG A 244 -2.78 -1.21 -16.72
N ILE A 245 -3.66 -1.40 -15.73
CA ILE A 245 -3.27 -1.59 -14.34
C ILE A 245 -2.50 -2.90 -14.19
N VAL A 246 -3.01 -4.01 -14.74
CA VAL A 246 -2.34 -5.32 -14.73
C VAL A 246 -0.95 -5.23 -15.35
N SER A 247 -0.80 -4.53 -16.48
CA SER A 247 0.50 -4.33 -17.14
C SER A 247 1.46 -3.51 -16.26
N ALA A 248 1.00 -2.42 -15.65
CA ALA A 248 1.82 -1.60 -14.77
C ALA A 248 2.31 -2.38 -13.54
N VAL A 249 1.40 -3.14 -12.89
CA VAL A 249 1.74 -4.01 -11.75
C VAL A 249 2.75 -5.08 -12.16
N ARG A 250 2.56 -5.72 -13.32
CA ARG A 250 3.51 -6.72 -13.85
C ARG A 250 4.89 -6.12 -14.04
N THR A 251 4.98 -5.00 -14.75
CA THR A 251 6.26 -4.32 -15.04
C THR A 251 6.98 -3.99 -13.73
N ARG A 252 6.27 -3.49 -12.73
CA ARG A 252 6.83 -3.18 -11.43
C ARG A 252 7.35 -4.43 -10.73
N LEU A 253 6.52 -5.44 -10.55
CA LEU A 253 6.86 -6.68 -9.85
C LEU A 253 8.01 -7.44 -10.54
N ASP A 254 8.07 -7.45 -11.86
CA ASP A 254 9.17 -8.09 -12.59
C ASP A 254 10.49 -7.31 -12.42
N ALA A 255 10.45 -5.98 -12.37
CA ALA A 255 11.63 -5.16 -12.12
C ALA A 255 12.14 -5.36 -10.67
N ASP A 256 11.26 -5.32 -9.67
CA ASP A 256 11.62 -5.52 -8.27
C ASP A 256 12.11 -6.95 -8.01
N TRP A 257 11.52 -7.95 -8.71
CA TRP A 257 12.03 -9.32 -8.67
C TRP A 257 13.45 -9.44 -9.26
N ALA A 258 13.71 -8.78 -10.38
CA ALA A 258 15.03 -8.82 -11.01
C ALA A 258 16.11 -8.14 -10.15
N ALA A 259 15.76 -7.05 -9.47
CA ALA A 259 16.65 -6.33 -8.56
C ALA A 259 16.78 -6.98 -7.17
N GLY A 260 15.85 -7.86 -6.80
CA GLY A 260 15.82 -8.53 -5.50
C GLY A 260 16.95 -9.52 -5.30
N THR A 261 17.29 -9.80 -4.02
CA THR A 261 18.27 -10.82 -3.62
C THR A 261 17.57 -11.98 -2.92
N ASP A 262 18.09 -13.18 -3.09
CA ASP A 262 17.51 -14.36 -2.43
C ASP A 262 17.57 -14.24 -0.90
N LEU A 263 16.58 -14.81 -0.23
CA LEU A 263 16.56 -14.95 1.23
C LEU A 263 17.71 -15.88 1.65
N GLN A 264 18.61 -15.37 2.49
CA GLN A 264 19.74 -16.14 3.07
C GLN A 264 19.33 -16.79 4.39
#